data_1d891fa7f4a2c5f5df78b55895094f92
#
_entry.id   1d891fa7f4a2c5f5df78b55895094f92
#
_cell.length_a   1.000
_cell.length_b   1.000
_cell.length_c   1.000
_cell.angle_alpha   90.00
_cell.angle_beta   90.00
_cell.angle_gamma   90.00
#
_symmetry.space_group_name_H-M   'P 1'
#
loop_
_entity.id
_entity.type
_entity.pdbx_description
1 polymer ?
#
loop_
_entity_poly.entity_id
_entity_poly.type
_entity_poly.pdbx_seq_one_letter_code
_entity_poly.pdbx_strand_id
1 'polypeptide(L)'
;MKKLIPFIGISTALLLSACSTTKTNVESAKTVEPINQSKNQRPAFDSAAESVASSGFNANTNVRQFIRYEAAKKQFTEAELQNFFNGVVYKGNIINIMYRPSTSRPWYEFRTGNSGATKFNGGKQFYATNRVVIDDVARKYGVPAELIVAIIGIETNYGKNTGSFRVADALSTLGFDYLRRAEFFQNELIELLLMAKEEKENVFDFKGSYAGAMGMPQFMPSSYRKWAVDYDGDGHRDIWNNIGDVAASVANYMKQHGWKTGGKMIVPVNLTITPDLKAIIDEKTALNRTVADFKAMGVVPQQAVADNEKAVLFSLETSPGVFEYYLGLNNFYTVWQYNNSRMYVTAVRDIANAINNNGL
;
A
#
# COMPACT_ATOMS: atom_id res chain seq x y z
N MET A 1 3.39 20.38 29.45
CA MET A 1 4.22 19.57 28.55
C MET A 1 3.30 18.72 27.70
N LYS A 2 3.03 19.13 26.46
CA LYS A 2 2.18 18.38 25.51
C LYS A 2 3.02 17.31 24.86
N LYS A 3 2.69 16.04 25.08
CA LYS A 3 3.33 14.91 24.37
C LYS A 3 2.91 14.98 22.90
N LEU A 4 3.87 15.23 22.02
CA LEU A 4 3.71 15.05 20.58
C LEU A 4 3.68 13.54 20.29
N ILE A 5 2.59 13.06 19.76
CA ILE A 5 2.47 11.72 19.17
C ILE A 5 3.04 11.81 17.76
N PRO A 6 4.05 10.99 17.37
CA PRO A 6 4.56 11.02 16.00
C PRO A 6 3.51 10.45 15.05
N PHE A 7 3.10 11.26 14.08
CA PHE A 7 2.21 10.86 13.00
C PHE A 7 2.94 10.00 11.98
N ILE A 8 2.52 8.75 11.83
CA ILE A 8 2.89 7.91 10.69
C ILE A 8 2.00 8.33 9.53
N GLY A 9 2.59 9.04 8.57
CA GLY A 9 1.89 9.44 7.35
C GLY A 9 1.79 8.29 6.36
N ILE A 10 0.65 7.58 6.35
CA ILE A 10 0.29 6.73 5.22
C ILE A 10 -0.23 7.65 4.12
N SER A 11 0.61 7.91 3.11
CA SER A 11 0.20 8.64 1.90
C SER A 11 -0.69 7.76 1.05
N THR A 12 -2.01 7.86 1.25
CA THR A 12 -2.99 7.30 0.32
C THR A 12 -3.11 8.22 -0.89
N ALA A 13 -2.43 7.88 -1.99
CA ALA A 13 -2.60 8.56 -3.26
C ALA A 13 -4.02 8.30 -3.79
N LEU A 14 -4.81 9.37 -3.95
CA LEU A 14 -6.13 9.36 -4.57
C LEU A 14 -5.99 9.17 -6.09
N LEU A 15 -6.46 8.04 -6.59
CA LEU A 15 -6.71 7.85 -8.03
C LEU A 15 -8.06 8.51 -8.39
N LEU A 16 -8.00 9.68 -9.00
CA LEU A 16 -9.13 10.27 -9.72
C LEU A 16 -9.16 9.71 -11.14
N SER A 17 -10.07 8.79 -11.41
CA SER A 17 -10.41 8.38 -12.78
C SER A 17 -11.46 9.36 -13.33
N ALA A 18 -11.08 10.16 -14.33
CA ALA A 18 -12.00 11.01 -15.08
C ALA A 18 -12.70 10.18 -16.17
N CYS A 19 -14.02 10.00 -16.07
CA CYS A 19 -14.84 9.52 -17.17
C CYS A 19 -15.07 10.65 -18.17
N SER A 20 -14.65 10.46 -19.42
CA SER A 20 -15.07 11.29 -20.56
C SER A 20 -16.44 10.82 -21.06
N THR A 21 -17.42 11.71 -21.05
CA THR A 21 -18.75 11.51 -21.64
C THR A 21 -18.71 11.79 -23.12
N THR A 22 -18.92 10.78 -23.95
CA THR A 22 -19.31 10.92 -25.36
C THR A 22 -20.82 10.82 -25.47
N LYS A 23 -21.45 11.87 -25.98
CA LYS A 23 -22.89 11.88 -26.36
C LYS A 23 -23.05 11.15 -27.68
N THR A 24 -23.91 10.16 -27.74
CA THR A 24 -24.49 9.64 -28.97
C THR A 24 -26.03 9.51 -28.86
N ASN A 25 -26.66 9.75 -29.97
CA ASN A 25 -28.04 10.01 -30.21
C ASN A 25 -29.02 8.92 -29.78
N VAL A 26 -30.21 9.39 -29.45
CA VAL A 26 -31.44 8.64 -29.12
C VAL A 26 -32.02 8.05 -30.38
N GLU A 27 -32.29 6.75 -30.40
CA GLU A 27 -33.23 6.09 -31.26
C GLU A 27 -34.16 5.19 -30.44
N SER A 28 -35.42 5.18 -30.83
CA SER A 28 -36.63 4.81 -30.07
C SER A 28 -36.65 3.37 -29.51
N ALA A 29 -37.23 3.31 -28.32
CA ALA A 29 -37.48 2.15 -27.50
C ALA A 29 -38.36 1.06 -28.14
N LYS A 30 -37.89 -0.18 -28.03
CA LYS A 30 -38.75 -1.37 -27.86
C LYS A 30 -38.66 -1.80 -26.41
N THR A 31 -39.82 -1.93 -25.78
CA THR A 31 -39.99 -2.44 -24.40
C THR A 31 -39.34 -3.82 -24.29
N VAL A 32 -38.23 -3.90 -23.57
CA VAL A 32 -37.60 -5.17 -23.21
C VAL A 32 -37.93 -5.43 -21.74
N GLU A 33 -38.52 -6.60 -21.48
CA GLU A 33 -38.78 -7.11 -20.13
C GLU A 33 -37.51 -7.04 -19.27
N PRO A 34 -37.62 -6.90 -17.92
CA PRO A 34 -36.47 -6.76 -17.07
C PRO A 34 -35.61 -8.04 -17.12
N ILE A 35 -34.45 -7.93 -17.76
CA ILE A 35 -33.43 -8.96 -17.74
C ILE A 35 -33.06 -9.20 -16.27
N ASN A 36 -33.27 -10.43 -15.85
CA ASN A 36 -32.88 -11.00 -14.59
C ASN A 36 -31.43 -10.54 -14.24
N GLN A 37 -31.30 -9.53 -13.34
CA GLN A 37 -30.01 -9.00 -12.93
C GLN A 37 -29.19 -10.16 -12.40
N SER A 38 -28.05 -10.41 -12.99
CA SER A 38 -27.18 -11.54 -12.68
C SER A 38 -26.89 -11.56 -11.19
N LYS A 39 -27.08 -12.72 -10.55
CA LYS A 39 -26.80 -13.00 -9.13
C LYS A 39 -25.35 -12.75 -8.71
N ASN A 40 -24.50 -12.27 -9.62
CA ASN A 40 -23.05 -12.11 -9.45
C ASN A 40 -22.57 -10.65 -9.35
N GLN A 41 -23.46 -9.66 -9.40
CA GLN A 41 -23.05 -8.26 -9.26
C GLN A 41 -23.25 -7.80 -7.83
N ARG A 42 -22.18 -7.22 -7.22
CA ARG A 42 -22.28 -6.62 -5.88
C ARG A 42 -23.37 -5.55 -5.88
N PRO A 43 -24.27 -5.53 -4.90
CA PRO A 43 -25.26 -4.45 -4.75
C PRO A 43 -24.57 -3.09 -4.66
N ALA A 44 -25.13 -2.08 -5.32
CA ALA A 44 -24.64 -0.72 -5.15
C ALA A 44 -24.78 -0.29 -3.69
N PHE A 45 -23.82 0.49 -3.21
CA PHE A 45 -23.86 1.04 -1.86
C PHE A 45 -25.00 2.06 -1.77
N ASP A 46 -25.93 1.84 -0.84
CA ASP A 46 -27.03 2.78 -0.59
C ASP A 46 -26.52 3.92 0.29
N SER A 47 -26.26 5.07 -0.32
CA SER A 47 -25.79 6.28 0.38
C SER A 47 -26.88 6.96 1.22
N ALA A 48 -28.15 6.58 1.05
CA ALA A 48 -29.26 7.05 1.85
C ALA A 48 -29.51 6.16 3.08
N ALA A 49 -28.87 4.99 3.17
CA ALA A 49 -28.99 4.14 4.33
C ALA A 49 -28.42 4.83 5.58
N GLU A 50 -29.03 4.54 6.72
CA GLU A 50 -28.54 4.99 8.01
C GLU A 50 -27.09 4.51 8.25
N SER A 51 -26.25 5.36 8.85
CA SER A 51 -24.87 5.01 9.21
C SER A 51 -24.82 3.80 10.17
N VAL A 52 -23.80 2.95 10.05
CA VAL A 52 -23.57 1.86 11.01
C VAL A 52 -23.34 2.35 12.42
N ALA A 53 -22.91 3.60 12.60
CA ALA A 53 -22.79 4.23 13.92
C ALA A 53 -24.13 4.32 14.65
N SER A 54 -25.23 4.58 13.92
CA SER A 54 -26.60 4.72 14.46
C SER A 54 -27.34 3.40 14.48
N SER A 55 -27.30 2.64 13.36
CA SER A 55 -28.09 1.41 13.20
C SER A 55 -27.45 0.18 13.86
N GLY A 56 -26.13 0.19 14.05
CA GLY A 56 -25.36 -1.01 14.30
C GLY A 56 -25.17 -1.86 13.03
N PHE A 57 -24.15 -2.74 13.01
CA PHE A 57 -23.78 -3.47 11.80
C PHE A 57 -24.91 -4.39 11.28
N ASN A 58 -25.44 -5.28 12.09
CA ASN A 58 -26.44 -6.26 11.63
C ASN A 58 -27.82 -5.65 11.25
N ALA A 59 -28.14 -4.47 11.79
CA ALA A 59 -29.37 -3.75 11.42
C ALA A 59 -29.18 -2.89 10.17
N ASN A 60 -27.94 -2.57 9.76
CA ASN A 60 -27.63 -1.72 8.62
C ASN A 60 -27.98 -2.39 7.29
N THR A 61 -28.64 -1.64 6.39
CA THR A 61 -29.09 -2.15 5.09
C THR A 61 -27.91 -2.58 4.20
N ASN A 62 -26.84 -1.78 4.12
CA ASN A 62 -25.66 -2.10 3.31
C ASN A 62 -24.95 -3.35 3.83
N VAL A 63 -24.87 -3.54 5.16
CA VAL A 63 -24.27 -4.73 5.77
C VAL A 63 -25.12 -5.97 5.45
N ARG A 64 -26.45 -5.89 5.56
CA ARG A 64 -27.32 -7.03 5.20
C ARG A 64 -27.23 -7.41 3.72
N GLN A 65 -27.14 -6.43 2.83
CA GLN A 65 -26.94 -6.67 1.40
C GLN A 65 -25.56 -7.32 1.14
N PHE A 66 -24.52 -6.84 1.80
CA PHE A 66 -23.19 -7.42 1.74
C PHE A 66 -23.17 -8.88 2.22
N ILE A 67 -23.79 -9.17 3.36
CA ILE A 67 -23.89 -10.54 3.91
C ILE A 67 -24.53 -11.49 2.89
N ARG A 68 -25.68 -11.12 2.33
CA ARG A 68 -26.37 -11.94 1.32
C ARG A 68 -25.53 -12.17 0.06
N TYR A 69 -24.89 -11.10 -0.42
CA TYR A 69 -24.02 -11.17 -1.60
C TYR A 69 -22.81 -12.07 -1.38
N GLU A 70 -22.13 -11.96 -0.25
CA GLU A 70 -20.95 -12.77 0.04
C GLU A 70 -21.32 -14.22 0.36
N ALA A 71 -22.43 -14.47 1.04
CA ALA A 71 -22.94 -15.81 1.30
C ALA A 71 -23.30 -16.54 0.00
N ALA A 72 -23.85 -15.84 -1.01
CA ALA A 72 -24.15 -16.42 -2.31
C ALA A 72 -22.91 -16.97 -3.04
N LYS A 73 -21.70 -16.49 -2.71
CA LYS A 73 -20.43 -17.02 -3.22
C LYS A 73 -19.99 -18.32 -2.55
N LYS A 74 -20.71 -18.77 -1.52
CA LYS A 74 -20.50 -20.05 -0.79
C LYS A 74 -19.17 -20.19 -0.06
N GLN A 75 -18.44 -19.11 0.18
CA GLN A 75 -17.23 -19.11 1.01
C GLN A 75 -17.57 -18.99 2.51
N PHE A 76 -18.70 -18.34 2.80
CA PHE A 76 -19.28 -18.13 4.11
C PHE A 76 -20.79 -18.34 4.06
N THR A 77 -21.39 -18.75 5.15
CA THR A 77 -22.84 -18.72 5.33
C THR A 77 -23.31 -17.35 5.83
N GLU A 78 -24.58 -17.02 5.65
CA GLU A 78 -25.14 -15.78 6.23
C GLU A 78 -24.98 -15.76 7.75
N ALA A 79 -25.19 -16.91 8.42
CA ALA A 79 -25.05 -17.03 9.87
C ALA A 79 -23.62 -16.74 10.35
N GLU A 80 -22.58 -17.27 9.65
CA GLU A 80 -21.18 -16.96 9.97
C GLU A 80 -20.89 -15.46 9.86
N LEU A 81 -21.36 -14.80 8.80
CA LEU A 81 -21.15 -13.37 8.60
C LEU A 81 -21.94 -12.52 9.61
N GLN A 82 -23.17 -12.90 9.95
CA GLN A 82 -23.96 -12.25 11.01
C GLN A 82 -23.26 -12.37 12.37
N ASN A 83 -22.77 -13.58 12.72
CA ASN A 83 -22.02 -13.80 13.95
C ASN A 83 -20.71 -12.98 13.98
N PHE A 84 -20.01 -12.88 12.86
CA PHE A 84 -18.86 -11.98 12.76
C PHE A 84 -19.24 -10.53 13.09
N PHE A 85 -20.29 -9.99 12.48
CA PHE A 85 -20.70 -8.60 12.73
C PHE A 85 -21.25 -8.37 14.15
N ASN A 86 -21.70 -9.40 14.87
CA ASN A 86 -22.02 -9.30 16.31
C ASN A 86 -20.76 -8.97 17.16
N GLY A 87 -19.59 -9.42 16.74
CA GLY A 87 -18.32 -9.18 17.45
C GLY A 87 -17.60 -7.88 17.06
N VAL A 88 -18.06 -7.21 15.99
CA VAL A 88 -17.43 -5.98 15.47
C VAL A 88 -17.83 -4.77 16.30
N VAL A 89 -16.84 -3.90 16.61
CA VAL A 89 -17.03 -2.64 17.30
C VAL A 89 -16.75 -1.48 16.35
N TYR A 90 -17.73 -0.62 16.15
CA TYR A 90 -17.60 0.61 15.36
C TYR A 90 -16.53 1.56 15.91
N LYS A 91 -15.71 2.12 15.03
CA LYS A 91 -14.58 2.99 15.37
C LYS A 91 -14.69 4.36 14.68
N GLY A 92 -15.60 5.22 15.15
CA GLY A 92 -15.85 6.54 14.55
C GLY A 92 -14.63 7.46 14.46
N ASN A 93 -13.64 7.30 15.36
CA ASN A 93 -12.38 8.02 15.26
C ASN A 93 -11.58 7.70 13.99
N ILE A 94 -11.70 6.50 13.43
CA ILE A 94 -11.08 6.10 12.17
C ILE A 94 -11.63 6.95 11.03
N ILE A 95 -12.94 7.13 10.96
CA ILE A 95 -13.60 7.95 9.93
C ILE A 95 -13.06 9.38 9.95
N ASN A 96 -12.93 9.96 11.15
CA ASN A 96 -12.36 11.30 11.32
C ASN A 96 -10.90 11.40 10.84
N ILE A 97 -10.10 10.35 11.03
CA ILE A 97 -8.71 10.28 10.53
C ILE A 97 -8.70 10.23 9.01
N MET A 98 -9.55 9.40 8.40
CA MET A 98 -9.62 9.20 6.96
C MET A 98 -10.09 10.43 6.18
N TYR A 99 -10.93 11.27 6.79
CA TYR A 99 -11.41 12.51 6.17
C TYR A 99 -10.49 13.72 6.39
N ARG A 100 -9.45 13.60 7.23
CA ARG A 100 -8.48 14.70 7.39
C ARG A 100 -7.73 14.93 6.08
N PRO A 101 -7.59 16.18 5.62
CA PRO A 101 -6.80 16.48 4.44
C PRO A 101 -5.34 16.01 4.65
N SER A 102 -4.85 15.23 3.71
CA SER A 102 -3.42 14.95 3.63
C SER A 102 -2.76 16.22 3.09
N THR A 103 -2.03 16.94 3.90
CA THR A 103 -1.17 18.02 3.41
C THR A 103 0.00 17.39 2.68
N SER A 104 0.08 17.66 1.37
CA SER A 104 1.28 17.34 0.58
C SER A 104 2.46 18.11 1.18
N ARG A 105 3.46 17.39 1.69
CA ARG A 105 4.69 17.99 2.20
C ARG A 105 5.78 17.89 1.16
N PRO A 106 6.64 18.89 0.97
CA PRO A 106 7.81 18.76 0.12
C PRO A 106 8.80 17.73 0.68
N TRP A 107 9.69 17.24 -0.16
CA TRP A 107 10.65 16.19 0.23
C TRP A 107 11.51 16.59 1.44
N TYR A 108 12.00 17.82 1.49
CA TYR A 108 12.86 18.27 2.59
C TYR A 108 12.18 18.21 3.97
N GLU A 109 10.85 18.33 4.05
CA GLU A 109 10.08 18.13 5.28
C GLU A 109 9.78 16.63 5.52
N PHE A 110 9.37 15.92 4.46
CA PHE A 110 9.03 14.50 4.54
C PHE A 110 10.22 13.66 5.03
N ARG A 111 11.42 13.92 4.49
CA ARG A 111 12.64 13.15 4.82
C ARG A 111 13.04 13.22 6.29
N THR A 112 12.78 14.34 6.97
CA THR A 112 13.18 14.53 8.38
C THR A 112 12.56 13.50 9.31
N GLY A 113 11.30 13.11 9.07
CA GLY A 113 10.58 12.11 9.87
C GLY A 113 10.70 10.68 9.34
N ASN A 114 10.97 10.51 8.03
CA ASN A 114 10.87 9.21 7.36
C ASN A 114 12.22 8.60 6.96
N SER A 115 13.29 9.39 6.80
CA SER A 115 14.63 8.91 6.45
C SER A 115 15.75 9.70 7.16
N GLY A 116 15.58 10.00 8.45
CA GLY A 116 16.58 10.70 9.25
C GLY A 116 17.45 9.73 10.09
N ALA A 117 18.38 10.31 10.88
CA ALA A 117 19.36 9.58 11.68
C ALA A 117 18.74 8.48 12.58
N THR A 118 17.57 8.72 13.16
CA THR A 118 16.85 7.72 13.97
C THR A 118 16.50 6.47 13.16
N LYS A 119 16.04 6.65 11.93
CA LYS A 119 15.72 5.54 11.03
C LYS A 119 17.00 4.81 10.57
N PHE A 120 18.05 5.55 10.25
CA PHE A 120 19.32 4.98 9.82
C PHE A 120 19.96 4.13 10.93
N ASN A 121 20.04 4.65 12.14
CA ASN A 121 20.60 3.93 13.28
C ASN A 121 19.75 2.73 13.69
N GLY A 122 18.41 2.90 13.68
CA GLY A 122 17.49 1.79 13.91
C GLY A 122 17.65 0.66 12.89
N GLY A 123 17.84 1.00 11.61
CA GLY A 123 18.08 0.03 10.54
C GLY A 123 19.37 -0.75 10.71
N LYS A 124 20.48 -0.07 11.02
CA LYS A 124 21.76 -0.72 11.30
C LYS A 124 21.65 -1.70 12.46
N GLN A 125 21.00 -1.27 13.55
CA GLN A 125 20.81 -2.13 14.73
C GLN A 125 19.89 -3.32 14.41
N PHE A 126 18.75 -3.11 13.76
CA PHE A 126 17.83 -4.16 13.39
C PHE A 126 18.48 -5.19 12.47
N TYR A 127 19.23 -4.73 11.46
CA TYR A 127 19.96 -5.60 10.56
C TYR A 127 21.05 -6.38 11.30
N ALA A 128 21.87 -5.74 12.14
CA ALA A 128 22.91 -6.41 12.90
C ALA A 128 22.36 -7.53 13.80
N THR A 129 21.22 -7.28 14.46
CA THR A 129 20.56 -8.25 15.35
C THR A 129 20.00 -9.45 14.59
N ASN A 130 19.46 -9.24 13.38
CA ASN A 130 18.73 -10.27 12.62
C ASN A 130 19.50 -10.70 11.35
N ARG A 131 20.79 -10.44 11.28
CA ARG A 131 21.60 -10.55 10.07
C ARG A 131 21.51 -11.92 9.40
N VAL A 132 21.60 -12.98 10.18
CA VAL A 132 21.66 -14.36 9.63
C VAL A 132 20.42 -14.68 8.83
N VAL A 133 19.23 -14.45 9.38
CA VAL A 133 17.95 -14.75 8.71
C VAL A 133 17.69 -13.78 7.56
N ILE A 134 18.03 -12.50 7.71
CA ILE A 134 17.79 -11.49 6.65
C ILE A 134 18.72 -11.74 5.46
N ASP A 135 20.01 -12.07 5.68
CA ASP A 135 20.95 -12.40 4.60
C ASP A 135 20.54 -13.69 3.86
N ASP A 136 19.98 -14.66 4.57
CA ASP A 136 19.50 -15.89 3.97
C ASP A 136 18.29 -15.62 3.07
N VAL A 137 17.31 -14.86 3.56
CA VAL A 137 16.16 -14.39 2.76
C VAL A 137 16.63 -13.58 1.55
N ALA A 138 17.54 -12.63 1.73
CA ALA A 138 18.06 -11.79 0.66
C ALA A 138 18.67 -12.62 -0.47
N ARG A 139 19.46 -13.63 -0.15
CA ARG A 139 20.03 -14.58 -1.13
C ARG A 139 18.96 -15.39 -1.85
N LYS A 140 17.96 -15.92 -1.11
CA LYS A 140 16.89 -16.76 -1.65
C LYS A 140 15.97 -16.02 -2.62
N TYR A 141 15.68 -14.75 -2.33
CA TYR A 141 14.76 -13.95 -3.15
C TYR A 141 15.46 -13.02 -4.15
N GLY A 142 16.78 -12.81 -4.02
CA GLY A 142 17.52 -11.88 -4.85
C GLY A 142 17.19 -10.40 -4.58
N VAL A 143 16.72 -10.10 -3.36
CA VAL A 143 16.37 -8.76 -2.89
C VAL A 143 17.38 -8.33 -1.84
N PRO A 144 18.01 -7.14 -1.93
CA PRO A 144 19.03 -6.73 -0.98
C PRO A 144 18.51 -6.70 0.46
N ALA A 145 19.33 -7.18 1.40
CA ALA A 145 19.02 -7.22 2.83
C ALA A 145 18.65 -5.83 3.37
N GLU A 146 19.41 -4.81 2.98
CA GLU A 146 19.21 -3.41 3.37
C GLU A 146 17.87 -2.85 2.85
N LEU A 147 17.40 -3.28 1.68
CA LEU A 147 16.10 -2.88 1.15
C LEU A 147 14.95 -3.47 1.99
N ILE A 148 15.04 -4.75 2.33
CA ILE A 148 14.06 -5.44 3.20
C ILE A 148 13.96 -4.71 4.54
N VAL A 149 15.12 -4.44 5.16
CA VAL A 149 15.21 -3.71 6.44
C VAL A 149 14.64 -2.29 6.32
N ALA A 150 14.94 -1.59 5.22
CA ALA A 150 14.45 -0.23 4.98
C ALA A 150 12.92 -0.17 4.90
N ILE A 151 12.29 -1.13 4.22
CA ILE A 151 10.82 -1.22 4.13
C ILE A 151 10.22 -1.48 5.52
N ILE A 152 10.73 -2.45 6.29
CA ILE A 152 10.29 -2.71 7.66
C ILE A 152 10.46 -1.45 8.54
N GLY A 153 11.56 -0.74 8.32
CA GLY A 153 11.88 0.49 9.05
C GLY A 153 10.92 1.64 8.77
N ILE A 154 10.61 1.91 7.50
CA ILE A 154 9.70 3.01 7.14
C ILE A 154 8.27 2.70 7.56
N GLU A 155 7.82 1.44 7.41
CA GLU A 155 6.46 1.03 7.74
C GLU A 155 6.18 1.08 9.25
N THR A 156 7.00 0.43 10.04
CA THR A 156 6.68 0.19 11.45
C THR A 156 7.75 0.64 12.45
N ASN A 157 8.78 1.36 11.97
CA ASN A 157 9.94 1.67 12.81
C ASN A 157 10.56 0.40 13.41
N TYR A 158 10.80 -0.58 12.54
CA TYR A 158 11.39 -1.88 12.90
C TYR A 158 10.53 -2.67 13.90
N GLY A 159 9.24 -2.77 13.63
CA GLY A 159 8.26 -3.50 14.44
C GLY A 159 7.73 -2.75 15.66
N LYS A 160 8.22 -1.53 15.96
CA LYS A 160 7.79 -0.77 17.14
C LYS A 160 6.36 -0.21 17.04
N ASN A 161 5.81 -0.07 15.82
CA ASN A 161 4.53 0.56 15.54
C ASN A 161 3.73 -0.24 14.49
N THR A 162 3.31 -1.44 14.81
CA THR A 162 2.51 -2.29 13.90
C THR A 162 1.02 -1.96 13.88
N GLY A 163 0.59 -1.03 14.74
CA GLY A 163 -0.81 -0.67 14.93
C GLY A 163 -1.47 -1.40 16.09
N SER A 164 -2.54 -0.81 16.63
CA SER A 164 -3.23 -1.34 17.80
C SER A 164 -4.74 -1.54 17.60
N PHE A 165 -5.25 -1.22 16.41
CA PHE A 165 -6.65 -1.45 16.08
C PHE A 165 -6.90 -2.92 15.78
N ARG A 166 -8.03 -3.48 16.24
CA ARG A 166 -8.52 -4.75 15.68
C ARG A 166 -8.83 -4.51 14.20
N VAL A 167 -8.21 -5.29 13.32
CA VAL A 167 -8.35 -5.11 11.87
C VAL A 167 -9.79 -5.33 11.43
N ALA A 168 -10.49 -6.28 12.06
CA ALA A 168 -11.91 -6.53 11.86
C ALA A 168 -12.77 -5.27 12.10
N ASP A 169 -12.52 -4.55 13.19
CA ASP A 169 -13.24 -3.31 13.52
C ASP A 169 -12.94 -2.20 12.51
N ALA A 170 -11.65 -2.05 12.17
CA ALA A 170 -11.19 -1.00 11.26
C ALA A 170 -11.78 -1.18 9.85
N LEU A 171 -11.64 -2.39 9.28
CA LEU A 171 -12.14 -2.69 7.94
C LEU A 171 -13.67 -2.65 7.86
N SER A 172 -14.38 -3.15 8.88
CA SER A 172 -15.83 -3.06 8.93
C SER A 172 -16.31 -1.61 9.03
N THR A 173 -15.69 -0.79 9.88
CA THR A 173 -16.03 0.63 9.97
C THR A 173 -15.82 1.35 8.64
N LEU A 174 -14.66 1.14 8.00
CA LEU A 174 -14.34 1.78 6.73
C LEU A 174 -15.17 1.22 5.56
N GLY A 175 -15.48 -0.06 5.57
CA GLY A 175 -16.27 -0.71 4.52
C GLY A 175 -17.73 -0.26 4.46
N PHE A 176 -18.25 0.27 5.56
CA PHE A 176 -19.67 0.63 5.64
C PHE A 176 -19.95 2.10 5.99
N ASP A 177 -18.92 2.89 6.34
CA ASP A 177 -19.09 4.31 6.66
C ASP A 177 -18.09 5.24 5.94
N TYR A 178 -17.06 4.71 5.25
CA TYR A 178 -16.13 5.50 4.44
C TYR A 178 -16.44 5.34 2.95
N LEU A 179 -17.44 6.06 2.46
CA LEU A 179 -18.04 5.89 1.13
C LEU A 179 -17.04 5.96 -0.03
N ARG A 180 -15.99 6.79 0.07
CA ARG A 180 -15.00 6.99 -1.00
C ARG A 180 -14.28 5.70 -1.42
N ARG A 181 -14.16 4.72 -0.51
CA ARG A 181 -13.46 3.45 -0.73
C ARG A 181 -14.16 2.27 -0.06
N ALA A 182 -15.48 2.35 0.14
CA ALA A 182 -16.25 1.31 0.82
C ALA A 182 -16.02 -0.08 0.21
N GLU A 183 -16.13 -0.20 -1.10
CA GLU A 183 -15.93 -1.47 -1.81
C GLU A 183 -14.53 -2.06 -1.58
N PHE A 184 -13.49 -1.23 -1.60
CA PHE A 184 -12.13 -1.68 -1.32
C PHE A 184 -12.02 -2.29 0.09
N PHE A 185 -12.54 -1.59 1.11
CA PHE A 185 -12.47 -2.08 2.49
C PHE A 185 -13.38 -3.29 2.74
N GLN A 186 -14.50 -3.40 2.05
CA GLN A 186 -15.35 -4.60 2.07
C GLN A 186 -14.63 -5.80 1.45
N ASN A 187 -13.86 -5.61 0.37
CA ASN A 187 -13.04 -6.66 -0.22
C ASN A 187 -11.93 -7.10 0.75
N GLU A 188 -11.23 -6.16 1.35
CA GLU A 188 -10.20 -6.47 2.36
C GLU A 188 -10.79 -7.16 3.60
N LEU A 189 -12.04 -6.86 3.96
CA LEU A 189 -12.72 -7.55 5.06
C LEU A 189 -12.97 -9.03 4.75
N ILE A 190 -13.39 -9.37 3.53
CA ILE A 190 -13.52 -10.77 3.11
C ILE A 190 -12.16 -11.46 3.08
N GLU A 191 -11.13 -10.79 2.58
CA GLU A 191 -9.76 -11.32 2.60
C GLU A 191 -9.26 -11.59 4.04
N LEU A 192 -9.62 -10.73 5.01
CA LEU A 192 -9.33 -10.94 6.44
C LEU A 192 -10.04 -12.18 6.98
N LEU A 193 -11.30 -12.36 6.66
CA LEU A 193 -12.08 -13.53 7.10
C LEU A 193 -11.52 -14.84 6.51
N LEU A 194 -11.11 -14.81 5.24
CA LEU A 194 -10.48 -15.96 4.58
C LEU A 194 -9.09 -16.24 5.18
N MET A 195 -8.30 -15.20 5.43
CA MET A 195 -7.01 -15.31 6.11
C MET A 195 -7.16 -15.97 7.49
N ALA A 196 -8.12 -15.53 8.29
CA ALA A 196 -8.38 -16.10 9.61
C ALA A 196 -8.72 -17.61 9.54
N LYS A 197 -9.49 -18.03 8.52
CA LYS A 197 -9.76 -19.46 8.27
C LYS A 197 -8.51 -20.23 7.87
N GLU A 198 -7.66 -19.65 7.01
CA GLU A 198 -6.41 -20.28 6.56
C GLU A 198 -5.42 -20.47 7.70
N GLU A 199 -5.24 -19.44 8.53
CA GLU A 199 -4.34 -19.47 9.69
C GLU A 199 -4.94 -20.22 10.90
N LYS A 200 -6.24 -20.56 10.87
CA LYS A 200 -6.99 -21.16 11.98
C LYS A 200 -6.99 -20.30 13.25
N GLU A 201 -6.96 -18.99 13.05
CA GLU A 201 -6.90 -17.98 14.10
C GLU A 201 -8.24 -17.25 14.27
N ASN A 202 -8.45 -16.66 15.44
CA ASN A 202 -9.63 -15.83 15.65
C ASN A 202 -9.46 -14.50 14.92
N VAL A 203 -10.39 -14.16 14.02
CA VAL A 203 -10.38 -12.95 13.20
C VAL A 203 -10.24 -11.64 14.00
N PHE A 204 -10.67 -11.66 15.27
CA PHE A 204 -10.58 -10.49 16.16
C PHE A 204 -9.23 -10.31 16.86
N ASP A 205 -8.30 -11.25 16.73
CA ASP A 205 -6.98 -11.17 17.36
C ASP A 205 -5.98 -10.41 16.48
N PHE A 206 -6.24 -10.32 15.16
CA PHE A 206 -5.40 -9.57 14.26
C PHE A 206 -5.44 -8.07 14.55
N LYS A 207 -4.26 -7.52 14.84
CA LYS A 207 -4.05 -6.09 15.09
C LYS A 207 -3.27 -5.44 13.96
N GLY A 208 -3.59 -4.17 13.71
CA GLY A 208 -2.97 -3.41 12.65
C GLY A 208 -3.23 -1.91 12.75
N SER A 209 -3.02 -1.21 11.65
CA SER A 209 -3.29 0.22 11.54
C SER A 209 -4.79 0.53 11.52
N TYR A 210 -5.13 1.79 11.69
CA TYR A 210 -6.51 2.27 11.56
C TYR A 210 -7.13 2.02 10.16
N ALA A 211 -6.31 1.76 9.15
CA ALA A 211 -6.74 1.45 7.78
C ALA A 211 -6.67 -0.06 7.45
N GLY A 212 -6.38 -0.92 8.44
CA GLY A 212 -6.38 -2.38 8.26
C GLY A 212 -5.06 -2.98 7.77
N ALA A 213 -3.96 -2.21 7.71
CA ALA A 213 -2.64 -2.74 7.38
C ALA A 213 -2.02 -3.46 8.58
N MET A 214 -1.38 -4.62 8.36
CA MET A 214 -1.02 -5.59 9.40
C MET A 214 0.47 -5.87 9.48
N GLY A 215 0.93 -6.15 10.70
CA GLY A 215 2.27 -6.64 10.99
C GLY A 215 3.39 -5.67 10.66
N MET A 216 4.65 -6.13 10.69
CA MET A 216 5.82 -5.29 10.38
C MET A 216 5.84 -4.81 8.91
N PRO A 217 5.38 -5.62 7.91
CA PRO A 217 5.33 -5.17 6.52
C PRO A 217 4.13 -4.26 6.21
N GLN A 218 3.18 -4.06 7.13
CA GLN A 218 1.95 -3.32 6.89
C GLN A 218 1.14 -3.83 5.69
N PHE A 219 1.02 -5.15 5.56
CA PHE A 219 0.22 -5.77 4.52
C PHE A 219 -1.28 -5.60 4.78
N MET A 220 -2.02 -5.27 3.73
CA MET A 220 -3.47 -5.46 3.72
C MET A 220 -3.79 -6.96 3.70
N PRO A 221 -4.98 -7.41 4.17
CA PRO A 221 -5.33 -8.82 4.18
C PRO A 221 -5.17 -9.53 2.82
N SER A 222 -5.53 -8.87 1.72
CA SER A 222 -5.32 -9.39 0.38
C SER A 222 -3.85 -9.58 0.02
N SER A 223 -2.98 -8.66 0.49
CA SER A 223 -1.54 -8.74 0.32
C SER A 223 -0.95 -9.88 1.16
N TYR A 224 -1.40 -10.01 2.40
CA TYR A 224 -1.01 -11.11 3.27
C TYR A 224 -1.30 -12.47 2.61
N ARG A 225 -2.53 -12.71 2.18
CA ARG A 225 -2.91 -13.98 1.57
C ARG A 225 -2.15 -14.32 0.28
N LYS A 226 -1.74 -13.29 -0.49
CA LYS A 226 -1.02 -13.48 -1.75
C LYS A 226 0.48 -13.62 -1.57
N TRP A 227 1.07 -12.91 -0.61
CA TRP A 227 2.52 -12.72 -0.59
C TRP A 227 3.19 -12.99 0.75
N ALA A 228 2.44 -13.14 1.86
CA ALA A 228 3.03 -13.57 3.13
C ALA A 228 3.59 -14.98 3.01
N VAL A 229 4.72 -15.21 3.66
CA VAL A 229 5.50 -16.45 3.60
C VAL A 229 5.69 -16.99 5.01
N ASP A 230 5.42 -18.25 5.20
CA ASP A 230 5.90 -19.07 6.31
C ASP A 230 7.34 -19.52 5.94
N TYR A 231 8.32 -18.86 6.54
CA TYR A 231 9.72 -19.02 6.13
C TYR A 231 10.43 -20.15 6.87
N ASP A 232 10.09 -20.39 8.13
CA ASP A 232 10.65 -21.44 8.96
C ASP A 232 9.85 -22.76 8.88
N GLY A 233 8.67 -22.75 8.26
CA GLY A 233 7.87 -23.93 7.99
C GLY A 233 7.07 -24.44 9.21
N ASP A 234 6.77 -23.56 10.16
CA ASP A 234 6.00 -23.91 11.37
C ASP A 234 4.49 -24.04 11.12
N GLY A 235 4.03 -23.67 9.92
CA GLY A 235 2.63 -23.75 9.48
C GLY A 235 1.86 -22.44 9.66
N HIS A 236 2.52 -21.36 10.11
CA HIS A 236 1.96 -20.03 10.31
C HIS A 236 2.76 -18.97 9.55
N ARG A 237 2.12 -17.89 9.12
CA ARG A 237 2.76 -16.74 8.48
C ARG A 237 2.78 -15.56 9.45
N ASP A 238 3.65 -15.62 10.49
CA ASP A 238 3.71 -14.58 11.54
C ASP A 238 4.46 -13.33 11.08
N ILE A 239 3.77 -12.44 10.39
CA ILE A 239 4.32 -11.13 9.97
C ILE A 239 4.41 -10.10 11.11
N TRP A 240 4.05 -10.46 12.35
CA TRP A 240 4.12 -9.56 13.51
C TRP A 240 5.39 -9.78 14.33
N ASN A 241 5.80 -11.04 14.54
CA ASN A 241 6.87 -11.38 15.49
C ASN A 241 7.99 -12.23 14.88
N ASN A 242 7.72 -13.03 13.84
CA ASN A 242 8.71 -13.88 13.19
C ASN A 242 9.50 -13.10 12.12
N ILE A 243 10.76 -12.78 12.40
CA ILE A 243 11.59 -11.98 11.49
C ILE A 243 11.86 -12.69 10.16
N GLY A 244 11.91 -14.02 10.15
CA GLY A 244 12.03 -14.83 8.93
C GLY A 244 10.83 -14.61 8.00
N ASP A 245 9.63 -14.76 8.54
CA ASP A 245 8.38 -14.57 7.81
C ASP A 245 8.21 -13.12 7.33
N VAL A 246 8.50 -12.16 8.22
CA VAL A 246 8.46 -10.73 7.90
C VAL A 246 9.39 -10.42 6.72
N ALA A 247 10.65 -10.81 6.81
CA ALA A 247 11.67 -10.52 5.79
C ALA A 247 11.34 -11.24 4.47
N ALA A 248 10.96 -12.52 4.54
CA ALA A 248 10.59 -13.31 3.38
C ALA A 248 9.32 -12.77 2.69
N SER A 249 8.33 -12.32 3.46
CA SER A 249 7.10 -11.71 2.93
C SER A 249 7.38 -10.42 2.17
N VAL A 250 8.22 -9.53 2.72
CA VAL A 250 8.68 -8.31 2.03
C VAL A 250 9.44 -8.66 0.75
N ALA A 251 10.40 -9.59 0.84
CA ALA A 251 11.22 -10.00 -0.30
C ALA A 251 10.38 -10.69 -1.39
N ASN A 252 9.42 -11.53 -1.01
CA ASN A 252 8.50 -12.17 -1.93
C ASN A 252 7.62 -11.14 -2.65
N TYR A 253 7.09 -10.15 -1.93
CA TYR A 253 6.35 -9.05 -2.54
C TYR A 253 7.19 -8.37 -3.63
N MET A 254 8.43 -7.98 -3.32
CA MET A 254 9.34 -7.33 -4.27
C MET A 254 9.58 -8.22 -5.51
N LYS A 255 9.87 -9.50 -5.29
CA LYS A 255 10.09 -10.47 -6.38
C LYS A 255 8.87 -10.62 -7.28
N GLN A 256 7.67 -10.77 -6.70
CA GLN A 256 6.41 -10.93 -7.45
C GLN A 256 6.03 -9.65 -8.22
N HIS A 257 6.49 -8.48 -7.78
CA HIS A 257 6.25 -7.20 -8.44
C HIS A 257 7.38 -6.77 -9.41
N GLY A 258 8.29 -7.68 -9.73
CA GLY A 258 9.27 -7.50 -10.81
C GLY A 258 10.60 -6.92 -10.36
N TRP A 259 11.01 -7.13 -9.09
CA TRP A 259 12.36 -6.79 -8.65
C TRP A 259 13.42 -7.47 -9.52
N LYS A 260 14.37 -6.67 -9.99
CA LYS A 260 15.55 -7.14 -10.75
C LYS A 260 16.78 -7.11 -9.86
N THR A 261 17.32 -8.29 -9.55
CA THR A 261 18.56 -8.42 -8.77
C THR A 261 19.69 -7.65 -9.44
N GLY A 262 20.40 -6.82 -8.66
CA GLY A 262 21.48 -5.97 -9.15
C GLY A 262 21.06 -4.75 -9.97
N GLY A 263 19.75 -4.56 -10.23
CA GLY A 263 19.24 -3.38 -10.91
C GLY A 263 19.23 -2.15 -10.01
N LYS A 264 19.51 -0.99 -10.57
CA LYS A 264 19.42 0.31 -9.86
C LYS A 264 17.96 0.69 -9.61
N MET A 265 17.72 1.47 -8.57
CA MET A 265 16.40 2.05 -8.27
C MET A 265 16.27 3.46 -8.84
N ILE A 266 17.16 4.36 -8.46
CA ILE A 266 17.05 5.79 -8.74
C ILE A 266 18.40 6.29 -9.25
N VAL A 267 18.37 7.06 -10.33
CA VAL A 267 19.55 7.70 -10.92
C VAL A 267 19.34 9.21 -10.97
N PRO A 268 20.22 10.02 -10.36
CA PRO A 268 20.18 11.47 -10.52
C PRO A 268 20.40 11.87 -11.98
N VAL A 269 19.75 12.95 -12.41
CA VAL A 269 19.90 13.47 -13.77
C VAL A 269 20.12 14.96 -13.78
N ASN A 270 20.84 15.46 -14.79
CA ASN A 270 20.89 16.86 -15.14
C ASN A 270 19.91 17.11 -16.29
N LEU A 271 19.16 18.18 -16.22
CA LEU A 271 18.27 18.64 -17.28
C LEU A 271 18.03 20.16 -17.19
N THR A 272 17.63 20.75 -18.29
CA THR A 272 16.99 22.07 -18.29
C THR A 272 15.49 21.82 -18.38
N ILE A 273 14.74 22.32 -17.39
CA ILE A 273 13.29 22.10 -17.36
C ILE A 273 12.61 22.80 -18.55
N THR A 274 11.83 22.05 -19.30
CA THR A 274 10.97 22.53 -20.38
C THR A 274 9.50 22.29 -20.01
N PRO A 275 8.53 22.93 -20.66
CA PRO A 275 7.11 22.67 -20.46
C PRO A 275 6.76 21.18 -20.61
N ASP A 276 7.35 20.50 -21.61
CA ASP A 276 7.11 19.07 -21.86
C ASP A 276 7.65 18.18 -20.74
N LEU A 277 8.89 18.44 -20.28
CA LEU A 277 9.47 17.71 -19.15
C LEU A 277 8.70 17.95 -17.86
N LYS A 278 8.20 19.19 -17.65
CA LYS A 278 7.34 19.48 -16.50
C LYS A 278 6.04 18.71 -16.56
N ALA A 279 5.37 18.66 -17.70
CA ALA A 279 4.15 17.89 -17.90
C ALA A 279 4.37 16.39 -17.60
N ILE A 280 5.49 15.82 -18.06
CA ILE A 280 5.88 14.43 -17.79
C ILE A 280 6.12 14.19 -16.29
N ILE A 281 6.77 15.11 -15.59
CA ILE A 281 7.00 15.03 -14.13
C ILE A 281 5.67 15.03 -13.38
N ASP A 282 4.69 15.79 -13.85
CA ASP A 282 3.36 15.92 -13.25
C ASP A 282 2.43 14.70 -13.59
N GLU A 283 2.80 13.87 -14.57
CA GLU A 283 2.04 12.66 -14.93
C GLU A 283 1.99 11.64 -13.78
N LYS A 284 1.03 10.71 -13.87
CA LYS A 284 1.01 9.51 -13.04
C LYS A 284 2.29 8.70 -13.25
N THR A 285 2.83 8.18 -12.16
CA THR A 285 4.01 7.31 -12.19
C THR A 285 3.71 6.04 -12.99
N ALA A 286 4.41 5.86 -14.11
CA ALA A 286 4.28 4.70 -15.00
C ALA A 286 5.57 4.49 -15.79
N LEU A 287 5.95 3.22 -16.04
CA LEU A 287 7.10 2.85 -16.87
C LEU A 287 6.72 2.80 -18.36
N ASN A 288 6.40 3.95 -18.94
CA ASN A 288 5.93 4.06 -20.32
C ASN A 288 6.97 4.66 -21.30
N ARG A 289 8.09 5.19 -20.77
CA ARG A 289 9.20 5.74 -21.56
C ARG A 289 10.51 5.03 -21.22
N THR A 290 11.45 5.03 -22.14
CA THR A 290 12.80 4.50 -21.96
C THR A 290 13.79 5.58 -21.57
N VAL A 291 14.96 5.19 -21.10
CA VAL A 291 16.09 6.12 -20.86
C VAL A 291 16.50 6.83 -22.15
N ALA A 292 16.46 6.13 -23.32
CA ALA A 292 16.71 6.75 -24.62
C ALA A 292 15.72 7.88 -24.93
N ASP A 293 14.42 7.68 -24.65
CA ASP A 293 13.40 8.71 -24.85
C ASP A 293 13.71 9.96 -24.02
N PHE A 294 14.11 9.80 -22.77
CA PHE A 294 14.49 10.90 -21.90
C PHE A 294 15.78 11.60 -22.35
N LYS A 295 16.79 10.84 -22.82
CA LYS A 295 18.01 11.41 -23.38
C LYS A 295 17.72 12.27 -24.61
N ALA A 296 16.82 11.83 -25.48
CA ALA A 296 16.38 12.61 -26.65
C ALA A 296 15.70 13.95 -26.26
N MET A 297 15.13 14.03 -25.05
CA MET A 297 14.56 15.26 -24.48
C MET A 297 15.58 16.12 -23.70
N GLY A 298 16.87 15.78 -23.74
CA GLY A 298 17.92 16.51 -23.05
C GLY A 298 18.12 16.13 -21.58
N VAL A 299 17.56 14.99 -21.12
CA VAL A 299 17.81 14.46 -19.77
C VAL A 299 19.13 13.67 -19.78
N VAL A 300 20.07 14.08 -18.93
CA VAL A 300 21.42 13.48 -18.87
C VAL A 300 21.59 12.71 -17.55
N PRO A 301 21.53 11.36 -17.56
CA PRO A 301 21.80 10.57 -16.36
C PRO A 301 23.22 10.77 -15.86
N GLN A 302 23.37 10.94 -14.54
CA GLN A 302 24.70 11.11 -13.89
C GLN A 302 25.44 9.78 -13.71
N GLN A 303 24.79 8.65 -14.00
CA GLN A 303 25.35 7.31 -13.94
C GLN A 303 24.99 6.53 -15.20
N ALA A 304 25.78 5.54 -15.55
CA ALA A 304 25.50 4.65 -16.66
C ALA A 304 24.18 3.88 -16.42
N VAL A 305 23.27 3.98 -17.39
CA VAL A 305 22.01 3.25 -17.45
C VAL A 305 21.79 2.83 -18.91
N ALA A 306 21.24 1.63 -19.10
CA ALA A 306 20.95 1.13 -20.44
C ALA A 306 19.83 1.94 -21.11
N ASP A 307 20.00 2.25 -22.38
CA ASP A 307 19.08 3.11 -23.15
C ASP A 307 17.67 2.50 -23.28
N ASN A 308 17.57 1.18 -23.33
CA ASN A 308 16.30 0.45 -23.42
C ASN A 308 15.61 0.22 -22.08
N GLU A 309 16.21 0.62 -20.97
CA GLU A 309 15.57 0.49 -19.66
C GLU A 309 14.41 1.49 -19.53
N LYS A 310 13.28 0.99 -19.04
CA LYS A 310 12.13 1.86 -18.78
C LYS A 310 12.34 2.68 -17.51
N ALA A 311 11.91 3.93 -17.55
CA ALA A 311 12.09 4.87 -16.46
C ALA A 311 10.87 5.78 -16.24
N VAL A 312 10.84 6.40 -15.07
CA VAL A 312 9.93 7.47 -14.68
C VAL A 312 10.77 8.70 -14.35
N LEU A 313 10.51 9.82 -15.00
CA LEU A 313 11.12 11.10 -14.63
C LEU A 313 10.33 11.72 -13.46
N PHE A 314 11.03 12.13 -12.41
CA PHE A 314 10.42 12.81 -11.27
C PHE A 314 11.35 13.82 -10.64
N SER A 315 10.78 14.72 -9.85
CA SER A 315 11.53 15.72 -9.09
C SER A 315 11.23 15.63 -7.60
N LEU A 316 12.17 16.09 -6.80
CA LEU A 316 12.03 16.27 -5.36
C LEU A 316 12.46 17.67 -4.98
N GLU A 317 11.66 18.37 -4.19
CA GLU A 317 12.01 19.66 -3.62
C GLU A 317 12.90 19.41 -2.40
N THR A 318 14.22 19.63 -2.55
CA THR A 318 15.25 19.31 -1.55
C THR A 318 15.50 20.42 -0.55
N SER A 319 15.13 21.64 -0.90
CA SER A 319 14.96 22.82 -0.03
C SER A 319 13.96 23.78 -0.69
N PRO A 320 13.41 24.80 0.01
CA PRO A 320 12.40 25.68 -0.54
C PRO A 320 12.78 26.25 -1.91
N GLY A 321 11.99 25.89 -2.95
CA GLY A 321 12.21 26.31 -4.35
C GLY A 321 13.35 25.61 -5.09
N VAL A 322 14.09 24.69 -4.48
CA VAL A 322 15.20 23.95 -5.08
C VAL A 322 14.77 22.52 -5.41
N PHE A 323 14.83 22.17 -6.68
CA PHE A 323 14.42 20.87 -7.18
C PHE A 323 15.61 20.09 -7.72
N GLU A 324 15.67 18.82 -7.35
CA GLU A 324 16.55 17.83 -7.95
C GLU A 324 15.72 16.85 -8.78
N TYR A 325 16.31 16.34 -9.85
CA TYR A 325 15.63 15.51 -10.83
C TYR A 325 16.23 14.11 -10.90
N TYR A 326 15.37 13.12 -11.16
CA TYR A 326 15.75 11.71 -11.09
C TYR A 326 15.02 10.89 -12.14
N LEU A 327 15.68 9.84 -12.59
CA LEU A 327 15.04 8.69 -13.25
C LEU A 327 14.84 7.58 -12.25
N GLY A 328 13.58 7.22 -12.02
CA GLY A 328 13.18 6.00 -11.31
C GLY A 328 13.10 4.85 -12.28
N LEU A 329 13.90 3.81 -12.07
CA LEU A 329 14.00 2.65 -12.96
C LEU A 329 13.03 1.53 -12.56
N ASN A 330 13.17 0.33 -13.13
CA ASN A 330 12.28 -0.80 -12.81
C ASN A 330 12.17 -1.06 -11.30
N ASN A 331 13.28 -1.10 -10.57
CA ASN A 331 13.27 -1.37 -9.13
C ASN A 331 12.63 -0.24 -8.30
N PHE A 332 12.75 1.00 -8.76
CA PHE A 332 11.97 2.12 -8.21
C PHE A 332 10.46 1.84 -8.34
N TYR A 333 10.02 1.42 -9.54
CA TYR A 333 8.61 1.15 -9.79
C TYR A 333 8.10 -0.04 -8.98
N THR A 334 8.93 -1.07 -8.77
CA THR A 334 8.60 -2.21 -7.90
C THR A 334 8.32 -1.74 -6.46
N VAL A 335 9.19 -0.92 -5.88
CA VAL A 335 8.96 -0.36 -4.54
C VAL A 335 7.78 0.63 -4.53
N TRP A 336 7.57 1.38 -5.62
CA TRP A 336 6.43 2.28 -5.75
C TRP A 336 5.09 1.53 -5.73
N GLN A 337 5.01 0.30 -6.20
CA GLN A 337 3.81 -0.53 -6.09
C GLN A 337 3.47 -0.91 -4.64
N TYR A 338 4.47 -0.95 -3.75
CA TYR A 338 4.24 -1.16 -2.31
C TYR A 338 3.53 0.02 -1.67
N ASN A 339 3.98 1.23 -2.01
CA ASN A 339 3.37 2.48 -1.59
C ASN A 339 3.52 3.52 -2.71
N ASN A 340 2.39 4.00 -3.24
CA ASN A 340 2.32 4.85 -4.43
C ASN A 340 2.83 6.28 -4.20
N SER A 341 4.04 6.43 -3.63
CA SER A 341 4.69 7.71 -3.34
C SER A 341 6.15 7.71 -3.78
N ARG A 342 6.52 8.66 -4.64
CA ARG A 342 7.92 8.89 -5.06
C ARG A 342 8.82 9.20 -3.87
N MET A 343 8.30 9.96 -2.89
CA MET A 343 9.02 10.28 -1.65
C MET A 343 9.22 9.04 -0.77
N TYR A 344 8.23 8.15 -0.70
CA TYR A 344 8.37 6.87 0.01
C TYR A 344 9.52 6.05 -0.58
N VAL A 345 9.54 5.85 -1.89
CA VAL A 345 10.61 5.07 -2.55
C VAL A 345 11.99 5.69 -2.32
N THR A 346 12.07 7.02 -2.37
CA THR A 346 13.33 7.74 -2.09
C THR A 346 13.77 7.53 -0.63
N ALA A 347 12.85 7.60 0.33
CA ALA A 347 13.17 7.36 1.74
C ALA A 347 13.62 5.91 1.98
N VAL A 348 12.99 4.93 1.35
CA VAL A 348 13.41 3.51 1.40
C VAL A 348 14.84 3.38 0.88
N ARG A 349 15.17 3.97 -0.29
CA ARG A 349 16.54 3.98 -0.82
C ARG A 349 17.53 4.62 0.15
N ASP A 350 17.19 5.77 0.72
CA ASP A 350 18.09 6.50 1.62
C ASP A 350 18.37 5.71 2.91
N ILE A 351 17.36 5.04 3.46
CA ILE A 351 17.51 4.14 4.62
C ILE A 351 18.39 2.95 4.24
N ALA A 352 18.12 2.30 3.11
CA ALA A 352 18.89 1.14 2.65
C ALA A 352 20.37 1.50 2.45
N ASN A 353 20.66 2.61 1.77
CA ASN A 353 22.03 3.10 1.57
C ASN A 353 22.73 3.48 2.88
N ALA A 354 22.01 3.94 3.89
CA ALA A 354 22.57 4.22 5.21
C ALA A 354 22.90 2.95 6.00
N ILE A 355 22.22 1.83 5.75
CA ILE A 355 22.50 0.53 6.38
C ILE A 355 23.75 -0.09 5.76
N ASN A 356 23.81 -0.14 4.43
CA ASN A 356 24.92 -0.66 3.67
C ASN A 356 25.06 0.15 2.37
N ASN A 357 26.24 0.72 2.12
CA ASN A 357 26.46 1.67 1.04
C ASN A 357 26.60 0.97 -0.33
N ASN A 358 25.59 0.23 -0.76
CA ASN A 358 25.57 -0.56 -1.99
C ASN A 358 25.06 0.19 -3.23
N GLY A 359 24.68 1.46 -3.10
CA GLY A 359 24.31 2.33 -4.24
C GLY A 359 23.00 1.91 -4.95
N LEU A 360 21.94 1.62 -4.20
CA LEU A 360 20.59 1.29 -4.72
C LEU A 360 19.92 2.43 -5.51
#